data_23459b30f7805175f655c29ea4a97ee6
#
_entry.id   23459b30f7805175f655c29ea4a97ee6
#
_cell.length_a   1.000
_cell.length_b   1.000
_cell.length_c   1.000
_cell.angle_alpha   90.00
_cell.angle_beta   90.00
_cell.angle_gamma   90.00
#
_symmetry.space_group_name_H-M   'P 1'
#
loop_
_entity.id
_entity.type
_entity.pdbx_description
1 polymer ?
#
loop_
_entity_poly.entity_id
_entity_poly.type
_entity_poly.pdbx_seq_one_letter_code
_entity_poly.pdbx_strand_id
1 'polypeptide(L)'
;MWNGLTDDYHPTQILADFLTLQEHFGRLRGLKFVYVGDGRNNMANSLMIGAAKMGMDFVLDAPSQLWPSEELVQLCHSYAAESGGSITITDQPDAVEGADVIYTDVWCSMGEEDKAAERVKLLRPYQVNRELMERTGKKETVFLHCLPAVKGNEVTEDVFESPASLVFDEAENRMHTIKAVMVATLGRQE
;
A
#
# COMPACT_ATOMS: atom_id res chain seq x y z
N MET A 1 -13.58 19.04 -8.55
CA MET A 1 -12.67 18.94 -7.36
C MET A 1 -12.15 17.53 -7.31
N TRP A 2 -10.82 17.35 -7.09
CA TRP A 2 -10.21 16.03 -6.90
C TRP A 2 -9.87 15.82 -5.43
N ASN A 3 -10.05 14.61 -4.93
CA ASN A 3 -9.53 14.24 -3.62
C ASN A 3 -8.02 13.95 -3.76
N GLY A 4 -7.17 14.80 -3.22
CA GLY A 4 -5.73 14.56 -3.16
C GLY A 4 -5.32 13.77 -1.93
N LEU A 5 -5.90 14.13 -0.78
CA LEU A 5 -5.64 13.53 0.53
C LEU A 5 -6.75 13.89 1.49
N THR A 6 -7.27 12.91 2.20
CA THR A 6 -8.18 13.05 3.36
C THR A 6 -7.77 12.06 4.45
N ASP A 7 -8.45 12.12 5.59
CA ASP A 7 -8.23 11.15 6.67
C ASP A 7 -8.58 9.72 6.24
N ASP A 8 -9.57 9.56 5.35
CA ASP A 8 -10.06 8.26 4.90
C ASP A 8 -9.36 7.75 3.63
N TYR A 9 -8.89 8.64 2.73
CA TYR A 9 -8.41 8.27 1.40
C TYR A 9 -7.27 9.15 0.89
N HIS A 10 -6.37 8.53 0.11
CA HIS A 10 -5.27 9.18 -0.60
C HIS A 10 -5.19 8.71 -2.07
N PRO A 11 -6.20 8.97 -2.91
CA PRO A 11 -6.30 8.37 -4.25
C PRO A 11 -5.18 8.80 -5.20
N THR A 12 -4.62 10.01 -5.03
CA THR A 12 -3.52 10.47 -5.89
C THR A 12 -2.20 9.75 -5.61
N GLN A 13 -2.01 9.21 -4.40
CA GLN A 13 -0.86 8.35 -4.09
C GLN A 13 -0.96 7.03 -4.85
N ILE A 14 -2.14 6.41 -4.83
CA ILE A 14 -2.37 5.11 -5.47
C ILE A 14 -2.03 5.12 -6.96
N LEU A 15 -2.25 6.25 -7.63
CA LEU A 15 -1.87 6.39 -9.04
C LEU A 15 -0.36 6.32 -9.23
N ALA A 16 0.42 6.90 -8.32
CA ALA A 16 1.88 6.84 -8.36
C ALA A 16 2.40 5.43 -8.05
N ASP A 17 1.83 4.80 -7.02
CA ASP A 17 2.17 3.42 -6.63
C ASP A 17 1.98 2.48 -7.82
N PHE A 18 0.82 2.58 -8.49
CA PHE A 18 0.49 1.74 -9.63
C PHE A 18 1.30 2.07 -10.88
N LEU A 19 1.64 3.33 -11.12
CA LEU A 19 2.56 3.68 -12.19
C LEU A 19 3.93 3.05 -11.95
N THR A 20 4.47 3.15 -10.74
CA THR A 20 5.75 2.54 -10.35
C THR A 20 5.73 1.03 -10.56
N LEU A 21 4.66 0.36 -10.12
CA LEU A 21 4.52 -1.08 -10.33
C LEU A 21 4.35 -1.45 -11.82
N GLN A 22 3.62 -0.65 -12.58
CA GLN A 22 3.46 -0.85 -14.03
C GLN A 22 4.80 -0.70 -14.77
N GLU A 23 5.63 0.26 -14.38
CA GLU A 23 6.97 0.45 -14.94
C GLU A 23 7.90 -0.70 -14.57
N HIS A 24 7.84 -1.19 -13.33
CA HIS A 24 8.70 -2.26 -12.85
C HIS A 24 8.29 -3.65 -13.38
N PHE A 25 7.01 -4.02 -13.29
CA PHE A 25 6.52 -5.37 -13.64
C PHE A 25 5.91 -5.47 -15.04
N GLY A 26 5.65 -4.34 -15.71
CA GLY A 26 4.95 -4.32 -17.02
C GLY A 26 3.45 -4.65 -16.90
N ARG A 27 2.92 -4.89 -15.73
CA ARG A 27 1.52 -5.27 -15.47
C ARG A 27 1.10 -4.91 -14.05
N LEU A 28 -0.20 -4.82 -13.81
CA LEU A 28 -0.79 -4.72 -12.47
C LEU A 28 -1.61 -5.97 -12.13
N ARG A 29 -2.41 -6.44 -13.09
CA ARG A 29 -3.28 -7.60 -12.90
C ARG A 29 -2.52 -8.83 -12.42
N GLY A 30 -3.05 -9.48 -11.38
CA GLY A 30 -2.49 -10.71 -10.81
C GLY A 30 -1.17 -10.52 -10.06
N LEU A 31 -0.77 -9.27 -9.72
CA LEU A 31 0.28 -9.06 -8.73
C LEU A 31 -0.29 -9.34 -7.34
N LYS A 32 0.43 -10.11 -6.53
CA LYS A 32 0.14 -10.24 -5.11
C LYS A 32 0.70 -9.03 -4.37
N PHE A 33 -0.18 -8.14 -3.94
CA PHE A 33 0.13 -6.90 -3.25
C PHE A 33 -0.22 -7.05 -1.77
N VAL A 34 0.76 -7.00 -0.88
CA VAL A 34 0.56 -7.13 0.56
C VAL A 34 0.83 -5.80 1.25
N TYR A 35 -0.20 -5.24 1.88
CA TYR A 35 -0.07 -4.11 2.79
C TYR A 35 0.12 -4.63 4.21
N VAL A 36 1.14 -4.14 4.91
CA VAL A 36 1.51 -4.59 6.26
C VAL A 36 1.44 -3.41 7.22
N GLY A 37 0.61 -3.48 8.27
CA GLY A 37 0.56 -2.42 9.28
C GLY A 37 -0.83 -2.00 9.73
N ASP A 38 -1.12 -0.68 9.78
CA ASP A 38 -2.44 -0.16 10.16
C ASP A 38 -3.44 -0.23 9.00
N GLY A 39 -4.35 -1.19 9.06
CA GLY A 39 -5.35 -1.41 8.03
C GLY A 39 -6.50 -0.41 8.00
N ARG A 40 -6.53 0.59 8.89
CA ARG A 40 -7.59 1.61 8.94
C ARG A 40 -7.16 2.98 8.44
N ASN A 41 -5.91 3.12 8.05
CA ASN A 41 -5.43 4.40 7.53
C ASN A 41 -5.89 4.63 6.07
N ASN A 42 -5.74 5.86 5.60
CA ASN A 42 -6.15 6.28 4.26
C ASN A 42 -5.42 5.54 3.15
N MET A 43 -4.16 5.13 3.38
CA MET A 43 -3.39 4.36 2.39
C MET A 43 -3.92 2.94 2.24
N ALA A 44 -4.14 2.22 3.34
CA ALA A 44 -4.72 0.88 3.32
C ALA A 44 -6.08 0.87 2.60
N ASN A 45 -6.96 1.82 2.94
CA ASN A 45 -8.27 1.96 2.31
C ASN A 45 -8.15 2.20 0.79
N SER A 46 -7.30 3.13 0.39
CA SER A 46 -7.14 3.51 -1.02
C SER A 46 -6.47 2.41 -1.84
N LEU A 47 -5.43 1.76 -1.29
CA LEU A 47 -4.73 0.65 -1.94
C LEU A 47 -5.67 -0.53 -2.15
N MET A 48 -6.49 -0.88 -1.15
CA MET A 48 -7.46 -1.97 -1.26
C MET A 48 -8.48 -1.72 -2.38
N ILE A 49 -9.04 -0.49 -2.46
CA ILE A 49 -9.95 -0.11 -3.55
C ILE A 49 -9.25 -0.16 -4.91
N GLY A 50 -8.06 0.43 -4.99
CA GLY A 50 -7.30 0.49 -6.24
C GLY A 50 -6.91 -0.91 -6.73
N ALA A 51 -6.34 -1.74 -5.87
CA ALA A 51 -5.94 -3.11 -6.18
C ALA A 51 -7.14 -3.96 -6.63
N ALA A 52 -8.28 -3.85 -5.91
CA ALA A 52 -9.53 -4.51 -6.29
C ALA A 52 -9.97 -4.14 -7.72
N LYS A 53 -9.92 -2.86 -8.08
CA LYS A 53 -10.30 -2.39 -9.43
C LYS A 53 -9.31 -2.80 -10.53
N MET A 54 -8.03 -2.92 -10.20
CA MET A 54 -6.98 -3.27 -11.16
C MET A 54 -6.76 -4.79 -11.31
N GLY A 55 -7.51 -5.61 -10.59
CA GLY A 55 -7.43 -7.07 -10.66
C GLY A 55 -6.16 -7.65 -10.03
N MET A 56 -5.67 -7.03 -8.98
CA MET A 56 -4.58 -7.53 -8.15
C MET A 56 -5.11 -8.48 -7.07
N ASP A 57 -4.23 -9.31 -6.54
CA ASP A 57 -4.47 -10.10 -5.34
C ASP A 57 -3.98 -9.32 -4.13
N PHE A 58 -4.90 -8.56 -3.50
CA PHE A 58 -4.58 -7.69 -2.37
C PHE A 58 -4.73 -8.43 -1.04
N VAL A 59 -3.69 -8.36 -0.22
CA VAL A 59 -3.69 -8.89 1.14
C VAL A 59 -3.41 -7.75 2.11
N LEU A 60 -4.27 -7.58 3.11
CA LEU A 60 -4.03 -6.74 4.26
C LEU A 60 -3.55 -7.60 5.42
N ASP A 61 -2.28 -7.45 5.82
CA ASP A 61 -1.68 -8.07 6.98
C ASP A 61 -1.62 -7.08 8.14
N ALA A 62 -2.58 -7.17 9.06
CA ALA A 62 -2.77 -6.22 10.14
C ALA A 62 -3.36 -6.89 11.37
N PRO A 63 -3.06 -6.39 12.59
CA PRO A 63 -3.75 -6.86 13.80
C PRO A 63 -5.26 -6.62 13.67
N SER A 64 -6.07 -7.55 14.14
CA SER A 64 -7.53 -7.54 13.95
C SER A 64 -8.22 -6.27 14.48
N GLN A 65 -7.64 -5.61 15.49
CA GLN A 65 -8.12 -4.34 16.02
C GLN A 65 -7.98 -3.17 15.03
N LEU A 66 -7.14 -3.35 14.01
CA LEU A 66 -6.84 -2.34 12.97
C LEU A 66 -7.33 -2.78 11.59
N TRP A 67 -8.28 -3.68 11.49
CA TRP A 67 -8.92 -4.02 10.23
C TRP A 67 -9.86 -2.91 9.75
N PRO A 68 -10.00 -2.72 8.45
CA PRO A 68 -10.90 -1.75 7.85
C PRO A 68 -12.37 -2.06 8.16
N SER A 69 -13.26 -1.13 7.84
CA SER A 69 -14.70 -1.36 8.02
C SER A 69 -15.19 -2.50 7.11
N GLU A 70 -16.15 -3.27 7.61
CA GLU A 70 -16.76 -4.35 6.84
C GLU A 70 -17.42 -3.85 5.55
N GLU A 71 -18.03 -2.67 5.59
CA GLU A 71 -18.60 -2.01 4.41
C GLU A 71 -17.58 -1.82 3.29
N LEU A 72 -16.40 -1.30 3.64
CA LEU A 72 -15.32 -1.09 2.67
C LEU A 72 -14.80 -2.40 2.11
N VAL A 73 -14.62 -3.42 2.96
CA VAL A 73 -14.19 -4.76 2.53
C VAL A 73 -15.18 -5.37 1.55
N GLN A 74 -16.48 -5.31 1.84
CA GLN A 74 -17.54 -5.81 0.95
C GLN A 74 -17.56 -5.07 -0.40
N LEU A 75 -17.40 -3.76 -0.37
CA LEU A 75 -17.28 -2.95 -1.59
C LEU A 75 -16.07 -3.40 -2.43
N CYS A 76 -14.91 -3.60 -1.80
CA CYS A 76 -13.72 -4.07 -2.49
C CYS A 76 -13.86 -5.49 -3.04
N HIS A 77 -14.55 -6.38 -2.34
CA HIS A 77 -14.89 -7.71 -2.89
C HIS A 77 -15.73 -7.62 -4.15
N SER A 78 -16.70 -6.68 -4.23
CA SER A 78 -17.48 -6.48 -5.45
C SER A 78 -16.62 -6.03 -6.63
N TYR A 79 -15.71 -5.08 -6.41
CA TYR A 79 -14.77 -4.65 -7.45
C TYR A 79 -13.80 -5.75 -7.87
N ALA A 80 -13.30 -6.53 -6.92
CA ALA A 80 -12.41 -7.65 -7.21
C ALA A 80 -13.10 -8.74 -8.04
N ALA A 81 -14.39 -9.03 -7.75
CA ALA A 81 -15.19 -9.96 -8.55
C ALA A 81 -15.35 -9.52 -10.01
N GLU A 82 -15.50 -8.21 -10.25
CA GLU A 82 -15.60 -7.66 -11.61
C GLU A 82 -14.25 -7.65 -12.35
N SER A 83 -13.17 -7.35 -11.65
CA SER A 83 -11.83 -7.21 -12.22
C SER A 83 -11.08 -8.54 -12.35
N GLY A 84 -11.48 -9.57 -11.59
CA GLY A 84 -10.80 -10.86 -11.49
C GLY A 84 -9.63 -10.88 -10.50
N GLY A 85 -9.58 -9.91 -9.57
CA GLY A 85 -8.66 -9.90 -8.44
C GLY A 85 -9.23 -10.57 -7.19
N SER A 86 -8.50 -10.46 -6.08
CA SER A 86 -8.95 -10.96 -4.77
C SER A 86 -8.60 -9.98 -3.64
N ILE A 87 -9.37 -10.07 -2.53
CA ILE A 87 -9.12 -9.30 -1.30
C ILE A 87 -9.05 -10.29 -0.14
N THR A 88 -8.00 -10.20 0.64
CA THR A 88 -7.80 -11.01 1.86
C THR A 88 -7.42 -10.09 3.01
N ILE A 89 -8.08 -10.24 4.15
CA ILE A 89 -7.75 -9.52 5.40
C ILE A 89 -7.30 -10.57 6.41
N THR A 90 -6.13 -10.41 6.99
CA THR A 90 -5.56 -11.43 7.87
C THR A 90 -4.61 -10.82 8.91
N ASP A 91 -4.31 -11.58 9.95
CA ASP A 91 -3.26 -11.34 10.94
C ASP A 91 -2.25 -12.51 11.00
N GLN A 92 -2.22 -13.34 9.94
CA GLN A 92 -1.40 -14.54 9.92
C GLN A 92 -0.02 -14.28 9.33
N PRO A 93 1.06 -14.82 9.94
CA PRO A 93 2.45 -14.52 9.52
C PRO A 93 2.80 -14.96 8.09
N ASP A 94 2.03 -15.88 7.50
CA ASP A 94 2.21 -16.39 6.13
C ASP A 94 1.54 -15.51 5.05
N ALA A 95 0.89 -14.44 5.45
CA ALA A 95 0.24 -13.49 4.55
C ALA A 95 1.16 -13.01 3.41
N VAL A 96 2.43 -12.82 3.73
CA VAL A 96 3.44 -12.28 2.80
C VAL A 96 3.99 -13.33 1.82
N GLU A 97 3.72 -14.63 2.01
CA GLU A 97 4.25 -15.66 1.11
C GLU A 97 3.81 -15.43 -0.33
N GLY A 98 4.76 -15.48 -1.26
CA GLY A 98 4.52 -15.26 -2.69
C GLY A 98 4.18 -13.81 -3.05
N ALA A 99 4.36 -12.83 -2.17
CA ALA A 99 4.12 -11.41 -2.48
C ALA A 99 5.05 -10.92 -3.58
N ASP A 100 4.50 -10.16 -4.53
CA ASP A 100 5.26 -9.38 -5.51
C ASP A 100 5.61 -8.01 -4.94
N VAL A 101 4.72 -7.46 -4.10
CA VAL A 101 4.82 -6.13 -3.50
C VAL A 101 4.56 -6.21 -2.01
N ILE A 102 5.45 -5.61 -1.23
CA ILE A 102 5.24 -5.31 0.20
C ILE A 102 5.12 -3.79 0.33
N TYR A 103 4.05 -3.35 0.96
CA TYR A 103 3.76 -1.94 1.22
C TYR A 103 3.55 -1.71 2.71
N THR A 104 4.04 -0.61 3.24
CA THR A 104 3.70 -0.16 4.60
C THR A 104 3.58 1.36 4.65
N ASP A 105 3.02 1.88 5.73
CA ASP A 105 2.91 3.30 6.02
C ASP A 105 3.25 3.54 7.50
N VAL A 106 3.42 4.80 7.88
CA VAL A 106 3.71 5.18 9.27
C VAL A 106 2.68 4.61 10.23
N TRP A 107 3.15 4.14 11.39
CA TRP A 107 2.28 3.54 12.39
C TRP A 107 1.46 4.57 13.20
N CYS A 108 1.87 5.83 13.13
CA CYS A 108 1.20 6.93 13.81
C CYS A 108 1.01 8.07 12.82
N SER A 109 -0.23 8.37 12.49
CA SER A 109 -0.57 9.48 11.63
C SER A 109 -0.38 10.82 12.36
N MET A 110 -0.22 11.90 11.61
CA MET A 110 -0.14 13.24 12.17
C MET A 110 -1.38 13.54 13.02
N GLY A 111 -1.18 14.00 14.26
CA GLY A 111 -2.25 14.31 15.22
C GLY A 111 -2.62 13.14 16.15
N GLU A 112 -1.93 11.99 16.08
CA GLU A 112 -2.13 10.84 16.97
C GLU A 112 -0.93 10.58 17.89
N GLU A 113 -0.07 11.56 18.13
CA GLU A 113 1.19 11.41 18.88
C GLU A 113 0.97 10.85 20.29
N ASP A 114 -0.17 11.14 20.92
CA ASP A 114 -0.54 10.62 22.23
C ASP A 114 -0.70 9.09 22.26
N LYS A 115 -0.97 8.48 21.11
CA LYS A 115 -1.16 7.02 20.94
C LYS A 115 0.09 6.32 20.41
N ALA A 116 1.15 7.06 20.10
CA ALA A 116 2.32 6.53 19.39
C ALA A 116 2.94 5.31 20.09
N ALA A 117 3.11 5.35 21.42
CA ALA A 117 3.72 4.25 22.16
C ALA A 117 2.89 2.95 22.12
N GLU A 118 1.56 3.08 22.19
CA GLU A 118 0.65 1.93 22.08
C GLU A 118 0.63 1.35 20.68
N ARG A 119 0.58 2.22 19.66
CA ARG A 119 0.64 1.84 18.25
C ARG A 119 1.93 1.11 17.90
N VAL A 120 3.07 1.66 18.32
CA VAL A 120 4.39 1.02 18.11
C VAL A 120 4.42 -0.36 18.76
N LYS A 121 3.88 -0.53 19.97
CA LYS A 121 3.84 -1.84 20.64
C LYS A 121 2.95 -2.84 19.89
N LEU A 122 1.78 -2.40 19.41
CA LEU A 122 0.82 -3.24 18.68
C LEU A 122 1.37 -3.65 17.32
N LEU A 123 2.01 -2.71 16.60
CA LEU A 123 2.45 -2.89 15.23
C LEU A 123 3.89 -3.43 15.10
N ARG A 124 4.65 -3.52 16.20
CA ARG A 124 6.01 -4.06 16.16
C ARG A 124 6.15 -5.43 15.48
N PRO A 125 5.23 -6.40 15.63
CA PRO A 125 5.27 -7.67 14.89
C PRO A 125 5.10 -7.53 13.37
N TYR A 126 4.57 -6.39 12.91
CA TYR A 126 4.29 -6.07 11.50
C TYR A 126 5.37 -5.17 10.88
N GLN A 127 6.53 -5.04 11.52
CA GLN A 127 7.65 -4.29 10.94
C GLN A 127 8.15 -4.95 9.66
N VAL A 128 8.23 -4.18 8.58
CA VAL A 128 8.88 -4.63 7.35
C VAL A 128 10.39 -4.61 7.55
N ASN A 129 10.96 -5.79 7.69
CA ASN A 129 12.38 -6.04 7.89
C ASN A 129 12.85 -7.13 6.92
N ARG A 130 14.14 -7.43 6.95
CA ARG A 130 14.73 -8.44 6.07
C ARG A 130 14.07 -9.81 6.19
N GLU A 131 13.75 -10.25 7.41
CA GLU A 131 13.09 -11.54 7.63
C GLU A 131 11.71 -11.59 6.99
N LEU A 132 10.92 -10.52 7.10
CA LEU A 132 9.63 -10.43 6.42
C LEU A 132 9.79 -10.47 4.90
N MET A 133 10.76 -9.73 4.34
CA MET A 133 11.04 -9.76 2.90
C MET A 133 11.49 -11.15 2.43
N GLU A 134 12.32 -11.85 3.19
CA GLU A 134 12.76 -13.23 2.89
C GLU A 134 11.59 -14.23 2.93
N ARG A 135 10.62 -14.05 3.83
CA ARG A 135 9.42 -14.90 3.93
C ARG A 135 8.52 -14.82 2.69
N THR A 136 8.63 -13.79 1.85
CA THR A 136 7.91 -13.77 0.57
C THR A 136 8.31 -14.92 -0.35
N GLY A 137 9.52 -15.46 -0.19
CA GLY A 137 10.08 -16.53 -1.02
C GLY A 137 10.42 -16.09 -2.45
N LYS A 138 10.24 -14.82 -2.78
CA LYS A 138 10.54 -14.24 -4.11
C LYS A 138 11.69 -13.23 -4.02
N LYS A 139 12.67 -13.36 -4.90
CA LYS A 139 13.80 -12.41 -4.98
C LYS A 139 13.40 -11.08 -5.63
N GLU A 140 12.35 -11.11 -6.44
CA GLU A 140 11.84 -9.98 -7.22
C GLU A 140 10.81 -9.17 -6.43
N THR A 141 10.52 -9.51 -5.17
CA THR A 141 9.61 -8.73 -4.33
C THR A 141 10.14 -7.32 -4.14
N VAL A 142 9.30 -6.33 -4.41
CA VAL A 142 9.63 -4.92 -4.21
C VAL A 142 8.98 -4.36 -2.94
N PHE A 143 9.60 -3.31 -2.41
CA PHE A 143 9.12 -2.55 -1.25
C PHE A 143 8.67 -1.14 -1.67
N LEU A 144 7.50 -0.72 -1.20
CA LEU A 144 6.91 0.60 -1.42
C LEU A 144 6.49 1.26 -0.10
N HIS A 145 6.49 2.59 -0.08
CA HIS A 145 6.07 3.42 1.05
C HIS A 145 5.77 4.85 0.59
N CYS A 146 4.59 5.38 0.92
CA CYS A 146 4.14 6.71 0.46
C CYS A 146 4.98 7.90 0.97
N LEU A 147 5.87 7.68 1.95
CA LEU A 147 6.65 8.69 2.65
C LEU A 147 5.77 9.76 3.36
N PRO A 148 6.28 10.36 4.48
CA PRO A 148 7.59 10.10 5.11
C PRO A 148 7.64 8.75 5.82
N ALA A 149 8.83 8.15 5.98
CA ALA A 149 9.05 6.90 6.71
C ALA A 149 9.79 7.13 8.03
N VAL A 150 9.51 6.32 9.04
CA VAL A 150 10.22 6.31 10.32
C VAL A 150 11.04 5.03 10.41
N LYS A 151 12.25 5.06 9.87
CA LYS A 151 13.18 3.91 9.91
C LYS A 151 13.39 3.40 11.34
N GLY A 152 13.26 2.09 11.52
CA GLY A 152 13.29 1.44 12.83
C GLY A 152 11.92 1.26 13.48
N ASN A 153 10.88 1.89 12.94
CA ASN A 153 9.48 1.61 13.29
C ASN A 153 8.86 0.67 12.24
N GLU A 154 8.11 1.19 11.26
CA GLU A 154 7.35 0.42 10.27
C GLU A 154 8.25 -0.31 9.28
N VAL A 155 9.45 0.22 9.03
CA VAL A 155 10.44 -0.38 8.13
C VAL A 155 11.85 -0.27 8.71
N THR A 156 12.70 -1.27 8.50
CA THR A 156 14.12 -1.21 8.84
C THR A 156 14.91 -0.47 7.77
N GLU A 157 16.05 0.14 8.17
CA GLU A 157 16.88 0.92 7.24
C GLU A 157 17.43 0.04 6.11
N ASP A 158 17.82 -1.19 6.40
CA ASP A 158 18.38 -2.13 5.42
C ASP A 158 17.36 -2.56 4.35
N VAL A 159 16.06 -2.59 4.65
CA VAL A 159 15.02 -2.79 3.64
C VAL A 159 14.76 -1.50 2.86
N PHE A 160 14.62 -0.39 3.58
CA PHE A 160 14.33 0.92 2.98
C PHE A 160 15.40 1.36 1.96
N GLU A 161 16.68 1.09 2.24
CA GLU A 161 17.82 1.43 1.38
C GLU A 161 18.24 0.28 0.44
N SER A 162 17.47 -0.82 0.41
CA SER A 162 17.80 -1.97 -0.44
C SER A 162 17.48 -1.72 -1.91
N PRO A 163 18.09 -2.51 -2.83
CA PRO A 163 17.70 -2.49 -4.24
C PRO A 163 16.25 -2.90 -4.52
N ALA A 164 15.56 -3.54 -3.57
CA ALA A 164 14.14 -3.88 -3.67
C ALA A 164 13.22 -2.68 -3.38
N SER A 165 13.75 -1.62 -2.79
CA SER A 165 12.98 -0.42 -2.44
C SER A 165 12.78 0.47 -3.67
N LEU A 166 11.52 0.74 -4.02
CA LEU A 166 11.14 1.64 -5.11
C LEU A 166 10.55 2.96 -4.59
N VAL A 167 10.77 3.30 -3.32
CA VAL A 167 10.15 4.46 -2.65
C VAL A 167 10.49 5.79 -3.31
N PHE A 168 11.68 5.94 -3.93
CA PHE A 168 12.08 7.17 -4.59
C PHE A 168 11.48 7.28 -6.00
N ASP A 169 11.38 6.19 -6.74
CA ASP A 169 10.66 6.15 -8.03
C ASP A 169 9.17 6.42 -7.81
N GLU A 170 8.59 5.84 -6.76
CA GLU A 170 7.23 6.10 -6.32
C GLU A 170 7.01 7.58 -6.00
N ALA A 171 7.92 8.21 -5.25
CA ALA A 171 7.85 9.63 -4.92
C ALA A 171 7.94 10.52 -6.17
N GLU A 172 8.80 10.21 -7.13
CA GLU A 172 8.88 10.91 -8.42
C GLU A 172 7.57 10.75 -9.21
N ASN A 173 7.01 9.57 -9.25
CA ASN A 173 5.78 9.25 -9.96
C ASN A 173 4.55 10.02 -9.45
N ARG A 174 4.59 10.56 -8.23
CA ARG A 174 3.58 11.51 -7.74
C ARG A 174 3.44 12.72 -8.63
N MET A 175 4.54 13.30 -9.08
CA MET A 175 4.52 14.45 -9.99
C MET A 175 3.93 14.05 -11.35
N HIS A 176 4.32 12.92 -11.91
CA HIS A 176 3.88 12.47 -13.21
C HIS A 176 2.39 12.16 -13.26
N THR A 177 1.88 11.44 -12.26
CA THR A 177 0.46 11.05 -12.19
C THR A 177 -0.45 12.24 -11.90
N ILE A 178 -0.05 13.19 -11.05
CA ILE A 178 -0.83 14.43 -10.82
C ILE A 178 -0.90 15.27 -12.09
N LYS A 179 0.19 15.41 -12.84
CA LYS A 179 0.17 16.07 -14.15
C LYS A 179 -0.76 15.38 -15.13
N ALA A 180 -0.75 14.04 -15.17
CA ALA A 180 -1.66 13.27 -16.01
C ALA A 180 -3.14 13.50 -15.66
N VAL A 181 -3.47 13.52 -14.34
CA VAL A 181 -4.83 13.86 -13.87
C VAL A 181 -5.24 15.25 -14.30
N MET A 182 -4.35 16.25 -14.17
CA MET A 182 -4.66 17.63 -14.61
C MET A 182 -4.91 17.68 -16.11
N VAL A 183 -4.09 17.05 -16.92
CA VAL A 183 -4.26 17.01 -18.38
C VAL A 183 -5.57 16.31 -18.76
N ALA A 184 -5.86 15.16 -18.16
CA ALA A 184 -7.06 14.38 -18.46
C ALA A 184 -8.36 15.10 -18.10
N THR A 185 -8.33 15.98 -17.10
CA THR A 185 -9.55 16.58 -16.54
C THR A 185 -9.71 18.07 -16.82
N LEU A 186 -8.63 18.79 -17.11
CA LEU A 186 -8.59 20.23 -17.41
C LEU A 186 -8.05 20.54 -18.82
N GLY A 187 -7.41 19.58 -19.47
CA GLY A 187 -6.92 19.71 -20.84
C GLY A 187 -8.08 19.91 -21.82
N ARG A 188 -7.84 20.70 -22.87
CA ARG A 188 -8.79 20.78 -23.98
C ARG A 188 -8.79 19.42 -24.69
N GLN A 189 -9.98 18.82 -24.84
CA GLN A 189 -10.19 17.74 -25.81
C GLN A 189 -10.29 18.41 -27.18
N GLU A 190 -9.26 18.23 -27.99
CA GLU A 190 -9.30 18.59 -29.41
C GLU A 190 -10.08 17.52 -30.19
#